data_5423a8fbdb0a611076145bf14cf7389b
#
_entry.id   5423a8fbdb0a611076145bf14cf7389b
#
_cell.length_a   1.000
_cell.length_b   1.000
_cell.length_c   1.000
_cell.angle_alpha   90.00
_cell.angle_beta   90.00
_cell.angle_gamma   90.00
#
_symmetry.space_group_name_H-M   'P 1'
#
loop_
_entity.id
_entity.type
_entity.pdbx_description
1 polymer ?
#
loop_
_entity_poly.entity_id
_entity_poly.type
_entity_poly.pdbx_seq_one_letter_code
_entity_poly.pdbx_strand_id
1 'polypeptide(L)'
;RVSCLVGSEMCIRDSVYAVRGESTEVYYQHIHAALDHHPVITMDDGADLVSEIHRNRTGLVPDMLGGTEETTTGVIRLRAMASAGELKFPVIAVNDAMTKHLFDNRYGTGQSTLDGVIRATNILIAGKTLTVVGYGWCGRGIALRAKGHGAHVIVTEVDPLRALEATMDGYRVMPLTEAARQSDFIVTATGDKHVVDAQHMEVMKDGCVLANSGHFNVEINIPALEAMAQDKKHPRLSVDEYILADGRRLRLLAEGRLVNLAAAEGHPSAVMDMSFANQVLCAVYLAARQQLENRVHDVPTEIDREVARLKLAALGIRIDALTEAQRHYLTSWQEGTV
;
A
#
# COMPACT_ATOMS: atom_id res chain seq x y z
N ARG A 1 -17.68 -14.82 5.54
CA ARG A 1 -16.56 -15.72 5.87
C ARG A 1 -15.30 -14.89 5.68
N VAL A 2 -14.63 -14.54 6.77
CA VAL A 2 -13.26 -14.06 6.71
C VAL A 2 -12.45 -15.22 6.15
N SER A 3 -11.87 -15.06 4.96
CA SER A 3 -10.90 -16.03 4.46
C SER A 3 -9.66 -15.87 5.33
N CYS A 4 -9.53 -16.71 6.33
CA CYS A 4 -8.32 -16.77 7.14
C CYS A 4 -7.18 -17.22 6.22
N LEU A 5 -6.24 -16.32 5.91
CA LEU A 5 -5.03 -16.63 5.15
C LEU A 5 -4.05 -17.51 5.94
N VAL A 6 -4.38 -17.77 7.19
CA VAL A 6 -3.59 -18.58 8.10
C VAL A 6 -4.32 -19.89 8.33
N GLY A 7 -3.60 -21.01 8.31
CA GLY A 7 -4.18 -22.34 8.46
C GLY A 7 -5.07 -22.45 9.69
N SER A 8 -6.05 -23.35 9.62
CA SER A 8 -7.13 -23.54 10.61
C SER A 8 -6.67 -23.62 12.08
N GLU A 9 -5.42 -23.98 12.32
CA GLU A 9 -4.85 -24.12 13.67
C GLU A 9 -4.57 -22.78 14.38
N MET A 10 -4.24 -21.72 13.64
CA MET A 10 -4.08 -20.39 14.24
C MET A 10 -5.44 -19.75 14.57
N CYS A 11 -6.46 -19.99 13.75
CA CYS A 11 -7.80 -19.47 14.00
C CYS A 11 -8.50 -20.06 15.24
N ILE A 12 -8.00 -21.13 15.81
CA ILE A 12 -8.58 -21.77 17.01
C ILE A 12 -8.15 -21.03 18.31
N ARG A 13 -7.04 -20.30 18.27
CA ARG A 13 -6.47 -19.60 19.44
C ARG A 13 -6.61 -18.09 19.38
N ASP A 14 -7.02 -17.54 18.22
CA ASP A 14 -7.07 -16.13 17.99
C ASP A 14 -8.50 -15.60 18.12
N SER A 15 -8.63 -14.40 18.65
CA SER A 15 -9.88 -13.63 18.59
C SER A 15 -9.85 -12.72 17.37
N VAL A 16 -10.87 -12.79 16.52
CA VAL A 16 -10.98 -11.96 15.32
C VAL A 16 -12.09 -10.92 15.51
N TYR A 17 -11.74 -9.65 15.42
CA TYR A 17 -12.64 -8.51 15.52
C TYR A 17 -12.66 -7.78 14.18
N ALA A 18 -13.38 -8.32 13.20
CA ALA A 18 -13.53 -7.70 11.88
C ALA A 18 -14.73 -8.30 11.14
N VAL A 19 -15.47 -7.46 10.44
CA VAL A 19 -16.57 -7.86 9.57
C VAL A 19 -16.44 -7.15 8.23
N ARG A 20 -16.48 -7.91 7.13
CA ARG A 20 -16.38 -7.31 5.79
C ARG A 20 -17.52 -6.34 5.53
N GLY A 21 -17.19 -5.10 5.18
CA GLY A 21 -18.16 -4.05 4.89
C GLY A 21 -18.72 -3.35 6.11
N GLU A 22 -18.06 -3.47 7.26
CA GLU A 22 -18.40 -2.74 8.48
C GLU A 22 -18.32 -1.23 8.31
N SER A 23 -19.08 -0.50 9.12
CA SER A 23 -18.99 0.95 9.20
C SER A 23 -17.73 1.39 9.94
N THR A 24 -17.31 2.64 9.73
CA THR A 24 -16.17 3.23 10.47
C THR A 24 -16.37 3.15 11.99
N GLU A 25 -17.59 3.32 12.48
CA GLU A 25 -17.90 3.19 13.90
C GLU A 25 -17.64 1.77 14.43
N VAL A 26 -18.11 0.74 13.70
CA VAL A 26 -17.87 -0.68 14.04
C VAL A 26 -16.39 -1.02 13.95
N TYR A 27 -15.68 -0.50 12.97
CA TYR A 27 -14.23 -0.66 12.84
C TYR A 27 -13.48 -0.18 14.09
N TYR A 28 -13.80 1.01 14.60
CA TYR A 28 -13.19 1.51 15.86
C TYR A 28 -13.63 0.71 17.09
N GLN A 29 -14.87 0.21 17.14
CA GLN A 29 -15.28 -0.72 18.20
C GLN A 29 -14.44 -2.00 18.20
N HIS A 30 -14.11 -2.52 17.02
CA HIS A 30 -13.24 -3.68 16.88
C HIS A 30 -11.80 -3.38 17.30
N ILE A 31 -11.25 -2.20 16.98
CA ILE A 31 -9.95 -1.75 17.50
C ILE A 31 -9.97 -1.72 19.04
N HIS A 32 -11.00 -1.16 19.66
CA HIS A 32 -11.11 -1.13 21.12
C HIS A 32 -11.19 -2.55 21.70
N ALA A 33 -11.97 -3.44 21.12
CA ALA A 33 -12.06 -4.84 21.56
C ALA A 33 -10.71 -5.56 21.47
N ALA A 34 -9.90 -5.31 20.43
CA ALA A 34 -8.54 -5.83 20.32
C ALA A 34 -7.63 -5.23 21.43
N LEU A 35 -7.75 -3.95 21.73
CA LEU A 35 -6.97 -3.28 22.77
C LEU A 35 -7.36 -3.70 24.21
N ASP A 36 -8.56 -4.25 24.41
CA ASP A 36 -8.99 -4.81 25.70
C ASP A 36 -8.19 -6.06 26.10
N HIS A 37 -7.45 -6.68 25.17
CA HIS A 37 -6.49 -7.75 25.46
C HIS A 37 -5.17 -7.26 26.05
N HIS A 38 -4.99 -5.95 26.27
CA HIS A 38 -3.76 -5.36 26.80
C HIS A 38 -2.50 -5.79 26.03
N PRO A 39 -2.42 -5.53 24.71
CA PRO A 39 -1.25 -5.91 23.93
C PRO A 39 -0.01 -5.15 24.43
N VAL A 40 1.14 -5.81 24.38
CA VAL A 40 2.45 -5.21 24.67
C VAL A 40 3.24 -4.89 23.40
N ILE A 41 2.88 -5.49 22.27
CA ILE A 41 3.39 -5.22 20.93
C ILE A 41 2.20 -5.12 19.98
N THR A 42 2.21 -4.11 19.09
CA THR A 42 1.21 -3.97 18.04
C THR A 42 1.82 -4.23 16.66
N MET A 43 1.02 -4.80 15.76
CA MET A 43 1.27 -4.79 14.32
C MET A 43 0.14 -3.99 13.69
N ASP A 44 0.45 -2.86 13.07
CA ASP A 44 -0.53 -1.93 12.53
C ASP A 44 -0.37 -1.78 11.02
N ASP A 45 -1.45 -1.38 10.36
CA ASP A 45 -1.49 -1.15 8.92
C ASP A 45 -2.30 0.14 8.66
N GLY A 46 -1.61 1.28 8.72
CA GLY A 46 -2.18 2.62 8.58
C GLY A 46 -2.15 3.45 9.85
N ALA A 47 -1.59 2.95 10.94
CA ALA A 47 -1.40 3.63 12.23
C ALA A 47 -2.71 4.01 12.95
N ASP A 48 -3.84 3.36 12.65
CA ASP A 48 -5.10 3.63 13.35
C ASP A 48 -5.10 3.04 14.76
N LEU A 49 -4.59 1.81 14.94
CA LEU A 49 -4.45 1.16 16.23
C LEU A 49 -3.50 1.95 17.16
N VAL A 50 -2.33 2.32 16.64
CA VAL A 50 -1.33 3.11 17.40
C VAL A 50 -1.91 4.50 17.75
N SER A 51 -2.60 5.15 16.81
CA SER A 51 -3.24 6.44 17.06
C SER A 51 -4.31 6.35 18.15
N GLU A 52 -5.07 5.26 18.18
CA GLU A 52 -6.12 5.02 19.17
C GLU A 52 -5.54 4.77 20.56
N ILE A 53 -4.43 4.05 20.68
CA ILE A 53 -3.69 3.92 21.96
C ILE A 53 -3.30 5.29 22.50
N HIS A 54 -2.75 6.16 21.65
CA HIS A 54 -2.27 7.48 22.07
C HIS A 54 -3.38 8.48 22.40
N ARG A 55 -4.56 8.34 21.78
CA ARG A 55 -5.68 9.26 22.01
C ARG A 55 -6.61 8.81 23.14
N ASN A 56 -7.03 7.57 23.10
CA ASN A 56 -8.16 7.09 23.90
C ASN A 56 -7.80 5.95 24.86
N ARG A 57 -6.63 5.31 24.70
CA ARG A 57 -6.20 4.16 25.50
C ARG A 57 -4.80 4.36 26.10
N THR A 58 -4.50 5.59 26.52
CA THR A 58 -3.17 6.00 27.06
C THR A 58 -2.69 5.17 28.26
N GLY A 59 -3.60 4.53 28.97
CA GLY A 59 -3.26 3.61 30.06
C GLY A 59 -2.48 2.37 29.62
N LEU A 60 -2.48 2.02 28.32
CA LEU A 60 -1.70 0.92 27.78
C LEU A 60 -0.23 1.30 27.51
N VAL A 61 0.06 2.60 27.32
CA VAL A 61 1.39 3.09 26.92
C VAL A 61 2.53 2.61 27.82
N PRO A 62 2.40 2.59 29.16
CA PRO A 62 3.49 2.14 30.03
C PRO A 62 3.92 0.68 29.83
N ASP A 63 3.01 -0.17 29.35
CA ASP A 63 3.25 -1.61 29.15
C ASP A 63 3.72 -1.93 27.72
N MET A 64 3.70 -0.95 26.79
CA MET A 64 4.07 -1.15 25.40
C MET A 64 5.56 -1.30 25.23
N LEU A 65 6.00 -2.42 24.65
CA LEU A 65 7.37 -2.65 24.19
C LEU A 65 7.64 -1.96 22.86
N GLY A 66 6.61 -1.80 22.02
CA GLY A 66 6.68 -1.13 20.75
C GLY A 66 5.63 -1.62 19.76
N GLY A 67 5.77 -1.18 18.51
CA GLY A 67 4.91 -1.59 17.42
C GLY A 67 5.67 -1.79 16.11
N THR A 68 4.99 -2.34 15.13
CA THR A 68 5.45 -2.42 13.74
C THR A 68 4.36 -1.81 12.84
N GLU A 69 4.78 -1.23 11.70
CA GLU A 69 3.86 -0.61 10.74
C GLU A 69 4.08 -1.17 9.34
N GLU A 70 3.00 -1.64 8.74
CA GLU A 70 3.00 -2.34 7.45
C GLU A 70 2.99 -1.39 6.25
N THR A 71 2.39 -0.19 6.36
CA THR A 71 2.08 0.62 5.19
C THR A 71 2.71 2.01 5.18
N THR A 72 3.00 2.53 3.98
CA THR A 72 3.59 3.86 3.77
C THR A 72 2.81 4.96 4.48
N THR A 73 1.47 4.95 4.39
CA THR A 73 0.61 5.97 5.00
C THR A 73 0.73 5.97 6.51
N GLY A 74 0.77 4.79 7.15
CA GLY A 74 0.97 4.66 8.58
C GLY A 74 2.35 5.15 9.01
N VAL A 75 3.42 4.78 8.29
CA VAL A 75 4.78 5.27 8.58
C VAL A 75 4.85 6.80 8.52
N ILE A 76 4.21 7.45 7.53
CA ILE A 76 4.15 8.92 7.44
C ILE A 76 3.45 9.51 8.68
N ARG A 77 2.31 8.97 9.09
CA ARG A 77 1.56 9.40 10.27
C ARG A 77 2.39 9.25 11.55
N LEU A 78 3.06 8.10 11.73
CA LEU A 78 3.89 7.83 12.89
C LEU A 78 5.13 8.72 12.95
N ARG A 79 5.76 9.02 11.81
CA ARG A 79 6.86 9.99 11.73
C ARG A 79 6.39 11.40 12.09
N ALA A 80 5.20 11.80 11.67
CA ALA A 80 4.59 13.07 12.08
C ALA A 80 4.32 13.11 13.59
N MET A 81 3.79 12.03 14.19
CA MET A 81 3.60 11.90 15.64
C MET A 81 4.93 11.97 16.38
N ALA A 82 5.97 11.30 15.89
CA ALA A 82 7.31 11.35 16.49
C ALA A 82 7.90 12.78 16.44
N SER A 83 7.78 13.46 15.31
CA SER A 83 8.24 14.84 15.14
C SER A 83 7.51 15.84 16.05
N ALA A 84 6.26 15.57 16.36
CA ALA A 84 5.46 16.35 17.32
C ALA A 84 5.75 16.01 18.79
N GLY A 85 6.58 14.99 19.08
CA GLY A 85 6.86 14.51 20.43
C GLY A 85 5.71 13.72 21.06
N GLU A 86 4.73 13.31 20.24
CA GLU A 86 3.53 12.60 20.70
C GLU A 86 3.67 11.09 20.68
N LEU A 87 4.61 10.52 19.92
CA LEU A 87 4.85 9.08 19.92
C LEU A 87 5.51 8.62 21.22
N LYS A 88 4.85 7.75 21.97
CA LYS A 88 5.23 7.38 23.36
C LYS A 88 5.87 5.99 23.48
N PHE A 89 6.02 5.26 22.38
CA PHE A 89 6.75 3.99 22.33
C PHE A 89 7.38 3.82 20.93
N PRO A 90 8.44 2.98 20.80
CA PRO A 90 9.12 2.78 19.52
C PRO A 90 8.23 2.05 18.52
N VAL A 91 8.35 2.41 17.23
CA VAL A 91 7.69 1.68 16.13
C VAL A 91 8.71 1.37 15.04
N ILE A 92 8.71 0.13 14.53
CA ILE A 92 9.57 -0.28 13.41
C ILE A 92 8.77 -0.18 12.11
N ALA A 93 9.29 0.57 11.15
CA ALA A 93 8.69 0.76 9.83
C ALA A 93 8.97 -0.47 8.93
N VAL A 94 8.19 -1.53 9.09
CA VAL A 94 8.31 -2.74 8.27
C VAL A 94 8.07 -2.42 6.79
N ASN A 95 7.18 -1.47 6.48
CA ASN A 95 7.00 -1.00 5.11
C ASN A 95 8.30 -0.56 4.42
N ASP A 96 9.28 -0.06 5.17
CA ASP A 96 10.50 0.50 4.61
C ASP A 96 11.62 -0.54 4.43
N ALA A 97 11.41 -1.81 4.86
CA ALA A 97 12.32 -2.90 4.55
C ALA A 97 12.41 -3.15 3.04
N MET A 98 13.60 -3.44 2.53
CA MET A 98 13.81 -3.74 1.10
C MET A 98 13.02 -4.97 0.67
N THR A 99 13.00 -6.01 1.51
CA THR A 99 12.22 -7.23 1.25
C THR A 99 10.72 -7.03 1.37
N LYS A 100 10.25 -5.90 1.92
CA LYS A 100 8.84 -5.53 1.92
C LYS A 100 8.48 -4.70 0.70
N HIS A 101 8.95 -3.47 0.59
CA HIS A 101 8.42 -2.54 -0.41
C HIS A 101 8.81 -2.87 -1.86
N LEU A 102 9.99 -3.48 -2.09
CA LEU A 102 10.38 -3.91 -3.44
C LEU A 102 9.49 -5.04 -3.97
N PHE A 103 8.85 -5.81 -3.10
CA PHE A 103 8.05 -6.98 -3.48
C PHE A 103 6.56 -6.78 -3.27
N ASP A 104 6.13 -6.53 -2.05
CA ASP A 104 4.74 -6.29 -1.68
C ASP A 104 4.18 -5.07 -2.41
N ASN A 105 4.69 -3.87 -2.13
CA ASN A 105 4.18 -2.63 -2.72
C ASN A 105 4.33 -2.63 -4.25
N ARG A 106 5.40 -3.19 -4.79
CA ARG A 106 5.65 -3.19 -6.23
C ARG A 106 4.93 -4.33 -6.96
N TYR A 107 5.23 -5.57 -6.62
CA TYR A 107 4.69 -6.73 -7.34
C TYR A 107 3.31 -7.13 -6.83
N GLY A 108 3.10 -7.11 -5.52
CA GLY A 108 1.81 -7.39 -4.88
C GLY A 108 0.74 -6.41 -5.32
N THR A 109 0.95 -5.12 -5.08
CA THR A 109 0.00 -4.05 -5.46
C THR A 109 -0.20 -4.00 -6.97
N GLY A 110 0.87 -4.12 -7.77
CA GLY A 110 0.75 -4.09 -9.22
C GLY A 110 -0.16 -5.19 -9.77
N GLN A 111 -0.03 -6.42 -9.27
CA GLN A 111 -0.87 -7.53 -9.69
C GLN A 111 -2.29 -7.40 -9.17
N SER A 112 -2.46 -7.22 -7.86
CA SER A 112 -3.78 -7.24 -7.21
C SER A 112 -4.66 -6.06 -7.61
N THR A 113 -4.08 -4.89 -7.90
CA THR A 113 -4.82 -3.73 -8.42
C THR A 113 -5.42 -4.03 -9.78
N LEU A 114 -4.64 -4.58 -10.72
CA LEU A 114 -5.14 -4.95 -12.05
C LEU A 114 -6.17 -6.10 -11.96
N ASP A 115 -5.97 -7.05 -11.05
CA ASP A 115 -6.95 -8.12 -10.78
C ASP A 115 -8.29 -7.51 -10.35
N GLY A 116 -8.28 -6.58 -9.38
CA GLY A 116 -9.49 -5.89 -8.92
C GLY A 116 -10.18 -5.09 -10.05
N VAL A 117 -9.42 -4.34 -10.83
CA VAL A 117 -9.94 -3.59 -11.98
C VAL A 117 -10.58 -4.52 -13.02
N ILE A 118 -9.91 -5.61 -13.37
CA ILE A 118 -10.41 -6.58 -14.38
C ILE A 118 -11.67 -7.28 -13.87
N ARG A 119 -11.67 -7.77 -12.63
CA ARG A 119 -12.85 -8.44 -12.04
C ARG A 119 -14.06 -7.53 -11.95
N ALA A 120 -13.88 -6.29 -11.48
CA ALA A 120 -14.97 -5.34 -11.34
C ALA A 120 -15.57 -4.97 -12.69
N THR A 121 -14.73 -4.73 -13.71
CA THR A 121 -15.18 -4.13 -14.98
C THR A 121 -15.36 -5.14 -16.11
N ASN A 122 -14.56 -6.20 -16.17
CA ASN A 122 -14.42 -7.10 -17.33
C ASN A 122 -14.10 -6.36 -18.64
N ILE A 123 -13.39 -5.21 -18.57
CA ILE A 123 -12.97 -4.44 -19.74
C ILE A 123 -11.62 -4.95 -20.22
N LEU A 124 -11.47 -5.11 -21.53
CA LEU A 124 -10.17 -5.42 -22.14
C LEU A 124 -9.21 -4.25 -21.93
N ILE A 125 -8.09 -4.50 -21.25
CA ILE A 125 -7.06 -3.49 -20.94
C ILE A 125 -6.21 -3.17 -22.17
N ALA A 126 -5.95 -4.16 -23.04
CA ALA A 126 -5.12 -3.97 -24.22
C ALA A 126 -5.67 -2.87 -25.13
N GLY A 127 -4.78 -1.96 -25.57
CA GLY A 127 -5.12 -0.81 -26.39
C GLY A 127 -5.80 0.35 -25.66
N LYS A 128 -6.07 0.21 -24.35
CA LYS A 128 -6.63 1.29 -23.53
C LYS A 128 -5.54 2.19 -22.98
N THR A 129 -5.87 3.44 -22.73
CA THR A 129 -4.99 4.36 -22.01
C THR A 129 -5.28 4.27 -20.51
N LEU A 130 -4.27 3.86 -19.74
CA LEU A 130 -4.32 3.77 -18.29
C LEU A 130 -3.35 4.77 -17.67
N THR A 131 -3.89 5.72 -16.91
CA THR A 131 -3.09 6.68 -16.14
C THR A 131 -2.88 6.17 -14.72
N VAL A 132 -1.62 6.12 -14.31
CA VAL A 132 -1.21 5.86 -12.93
C VAL A 132 -0.86 7.19 -12.28
N VAL A 133 -1.56 7.53 -11.20
CA VAL A 133 -1.32 8.75 -10.44
C VAL A 133 -0.42 8.42 -9.25
N GLY A 134 0.81 8.91 -9.28
CA GLY A 134 1.90 8.58 -8.36
C GLY A 134 2.84 7.49 -8.91
N TYR A 135 4.15 7.69 -8.76
CA TYR A 135 5.19 6.74 -9.22
C TYR A 135 6.10 6.28 -8.08
N GLY A 136 5.51 6.06 -6.90
CA GLY A 136 6.11 5.31 -5.81
C GLY A 136 6.17 3.81 -6.12
N TRP A 137 6.48 2.98 -5.15
CA TRP A 137 6.61 1.53 -5.38
C TRP A 137 5.33 0.89 -5.91
N CYS A 138 4.17 1.27 -5.37
CA CYS A 138 2.87 0.81 -5.86
C CYS A 138 2.62 1.27 -7.30
N GLY A 139 2.79 2.56 -7.59
CA GLY A 139 2.58 3.11 -8.92
C GLY A 139 3.46 2.48 -9.99
N ARG A 140 4.75 2.21 -9.68
CA ARG A 140 5.67 1.47 -10.55
C ARG A 140 5.15 0.07 -10.87
N GLY A 141 4.68 -0.63 -9.85
CA GLY A 141 4.11 -1.97 -10.01
C GLY A 141 2.88 -1.97 -10.90
N ILE A 142 1.95 -1.03 -10.67
CA ILE A 142 0.72 -0.86 -11.46
C ILE A 142 1.07 -0.53 -12.91
N ALA A 143 1.97 0.44 -13.15
CA ALA A 143 2.40 0.84 -14.48
C ALA A 143 3.02 -0.33 -15.27
N LEU A 144 3.91 -1.09 -14.61
CA LEU A 144 4.54 -2.28 -15.20
C LEU A 144 3.51 -3.34 -15.59
N ARG A 145 2.54 -3.63 -14.71
CA ARG A 145 1.52 -4.64 -14.99
C ARG A 145 0.53 -4.18 -16.04
N ALA A 146 0.10 -2.91 -16.00
CA ALA A 146 -0.76 -2.35 -17.02
C ALA A 146 -0.12 -2.39 -18.42
N LYS A 147 1.17 -2.03 -18.53
CA LYS A 147 1.96 -2.18 -19.77
C LYS A 147 2.01 -3.64 -20.23
N GLY A 148 2.20 -4.59 -19.31
CA GLY A 148 2.19 -6.02 -19.59
C GLY A 148 0.84 -6.54 -20.09
N HIS A 149 -0.26 -5.90 -19.72
CA HIS A 149 -1.62 -6.16 -20.25
C HIS A 149 -1.89 -5.43 -21.58
N GLY A 150 -0.91 -4.73 -22.15
CA GLY A 150 -1.03 -4.04 -23.44
C GLY A 150 -1.67 -2.65 -23.35
N ALA A 151 -1.73 -2.04 -22.17
CA ALA A 151 -2.19 -0.67 -21.99
C ALA A 151 -1.15 0.36 -22.51
N HIS A 152 -1.67 1.49 -22.99
CA HIS A 152 -0.86 2.70 -23.17
C HIS A 152 -0.80 3.43 -21.81
N VAL A 153 0.34 3.28 -21.11
CA VAL A 153 0.46 3.82 -19.76
C VAL A 153 0.91 5.28 -19.79
N ILE A 154 0.24 6.11 -19.00
CA ILE A 154 0.64 7.48 -18.64
C ILE A 154 0.90 7.48 -17.13
N VAL A 155 1.93 8.20 -16.71
CA VAL A 155 2.24 8.44 -15.29
C VAL A 155 2.06 9.93 -15.00
N THR A 156 1.49 10.24 -13.85
CA THR A 156 1.47 11.59 -13.29
C THR A 156 2.19 11.59 -11.96
N GLU A 157 3.06 12.57 -11.74
CA GLU A 157 3.93 12.62 -10.57
C GLU A 157 4.28 14.08 -10.24
N VAL A 158 4.50 14.39 -8.95
CA VAL A 158 4.91 15.72 -8.48
C VAL A 158 6.39 15.76 -8.10
N ASP A 159 7.00 14.62 -7.80
CA ASP A 159 8.43 14.49 -7.54
C ASP A 159 9.19 14.41 -8.86
N PRO A 160 10.08 15.38 -9.17
CA PRO A 160 10.79 15.42 -10.44
C PRO A 160 11.73 14.22 -10.65
N LEU A 161 12.26 13.62 -9.57
CA LEU A 161 13.11 12.44 -9.68
C LEU A 161 12.30 11.21 -10.10
N ARG A 162 11.15 10.99 -9.48
CA ARG A 162 10.24 9.89 -9.83
C ARG A 162 9.63 10.08 -11.22
N ALA A 163 9.31 11.31 -11.60
CA ALA A 163 8.84 11.64 -12.95
C ALA A 163 9.90 11.33 -14.01
N LEU A 164 11.17 11.69 -13.74
CA LEU A 164 12.29 11.35 -14.62
C LEU A 164 12.48 9.83 -14.73
N GLU A 165 12.40 9.11 -13.62
CA GLU A 165 12.51 7.65 -13.58
C GLU A 165 11.39 6.99 -14.40
N ALA A 166 10.14 7.45 -14.25
CA ALA A 166 9.02 6.98 -15.07
C ALA A 166 9.27 7.19 -16.57
N THR A 167 9.89 8.32 -16.93
CA THR A 167 10.26 8.62 -18.33
C THR A 167 11.33 7.64 -18.83
N MET A 168 12.35 7.33 -18.02
CA MET A 168 13.40 6.37 -18.37
C MET A 168 12.88 4.92 -18.46
N ASP A 169 11.85 4.58 -17.68
CA ASP A 169 11.13 3.30 -17.76
C ASP A 169 10.23 3.20 -19.02
N GLY A 170 10.20 4.28 -19.84
CA GLY A 170 9.51 4.33 -21.13
C GLY A 170 8.00 4.62 -20.99
N TYR A 171 7.60 5.35 -19.97
CA TYR A 171 6.23 5.86 -19.83
C TYR A 171 6.13 7.31 -20.28
N ARG A 172 4.94 7.67 -20.76
CA ARG A 172 4.60 9.08 -20.98
C ARG A 172 4.33 9.71 -19.63
N VAL A 173 4.93 10.87 -19.38
CA VAL A 173 4.70 11.64 -18.14
C VAL A 173 4.08 13.00 -18.50
N MET A 174 3.02 13.38 -17.82
CA MET A 174 2.33 14.66 -18.03
C MET A 174 1.46 15.03 -16.82
N PRO A 175 1.00 16.29 -16.69
CA PRO A 175 0.04 16.71 -15.68
C PRO A 175 -1.27 15.90 -15.77
N LEU A 176 -1.91 15.66 -14.61
CA LEU A 176 -3.13 14.83 -14.56
C LEU A 176 -4.27 15.38 -15.40
N THR A 177 -4.44 16.72 -15.48
CA THR A 177 -5.49 17.34 -16.31
C THR A 177 -5.34 16.98 -17.80
N GLU A 178 -4.10 16.87 -18.29
CA GLU A 178 -3.82 16.44 -19.67
C GLU A 178 -4.03 14.94 -19.84
N ALA A 179 -3.58 14.13 -18.88
CA ALA A 179 -3.74 12.70 -18.86
C ALA A 179 -5.23 12.29 -18.80
N ALA A 180 -6.04 12.97 -17.98
CA ALA A 180 -7.47 12.70 -17.79
C ALA A 180 -8.27 12.79 -19.09
N ARG A 181 -7.93 13.73 -20.00
CA ARG A 181 -8.58 13.88 -21.31
C ARG A 181 -8.45 12.65 -22.20
N GLN A 182 -7.42 11.84 -22.02
CA GLN A 182 -7.13 10.70 -22.88
C GLN A 182 -7.24 9.35 -22.17
N SER A 183 -7.53 9.34 -20.86
CA SER A 183 -7.56 8.13 -20.05
C SER A 183 -8.89 7.36 -20.19
N ASP A 184 -8.77 6.05 -20.35
CA ASP A 184 -9.89 5.12 -20.18
C ASP A 184 -9.95 4.61 -18.72
N PHE A 185 -8.77 4.56 -18.06
CA PHE A 185 -8.62 4.22 -16.65
C PHE A 185 -7.70 5.22 -15.96
N ILE A 186 -8.04 5.60 -14.73
CA ILE A 186 -7.19 6.38 -13.83
C ILE A 186 -7.08 5.60 -12.52
N VAL A 187 -5.86 5.22 -12.15
CA VAL A 187 -5.57 4.48 -10.91
C VAL A 187 -4.68 5.33 -10.03
N THR A 188 -5.15 5.65 -8.82
CA THR A 188 -4.40 6.45 -7.85
C THR A 188 -3.58 5.58 -6.90
N ALA A 189 -2.35 5.99 -6.57
CA ALA A 189 -1.41 5.29 -5.71
C ALA A 189 -0.42 6.27 -5.07
N THR A 190 -0.92 7.38 -4.51
CA THR A 190 -0.10 8.48 -3.98
C THR A 190 -0.01 8.49 -2.46
N GLY A 191 -1.08 8.02 -1.78
CA GLY A 191 -1.27 8.20 -0.34
C GLY A 191 -1.65 9.63 0.06
N ASP A 192 -1.96 10.52 -0.89
CA ASP A 192 -2.33 11.92 -0.66
C ASP A 192 -3.83 12.15 -0.90
N LYS A 193 -4.32 13.29 -0.48
CA LYS A 193 -5.75 13.62 -0.52
C LYS A 193 -6.13 14.35 -1.80
N HIS A 194 -7.29 13.96 -2.39
CA HIS A 194 -7.95 14.65 -3.51
C HIS A 194 -7.04 14.87 -4.74
N VAL A 195 -6.16 13.91 -5.02
CA VAL A 195 -5.29 13.98 -6.21
C VAL A 195 -6.10 13.90 -7.51
N VAL A 196 -7.24 13.22 -7.50
CA VAL A 196 -8.27 13.33 -8.54
C VAL A 196 -9.41 14.18 -8.00
N ASP A 197 -9.60 15.37 -8.58
CA ASP A 197 -10.57 16.36 -8.14
C ASP A 197 -11.49 16.80 -9.31
N ALA A 198 -12.48 17.64 -9.03
CA ALA A 198 -13.49 18.13 -9.98
C ALA A 198 -12.90 18.56 -11.32
N GLN A 199 -11.84 19.38 -11.32
CA GLN A 199 -11.16 19.88 -12.53
C GLN A 199 -10.64 18.76 -13.45
N HIS A 200 -10.29 17.60 -12.89
CA HIS A 200 -9.87 16.44 -13.65
C HIS A 200 -11.07 15.68 -14.20
N MET A 201 -12.15 15.54 -13.39
CA MET A 201 -13.40 14.87 -13.76
C MET A 201 -14.15 15.61 -14.88
N GLU A 202 -14.10 16.94 -14.90
CA GLU A 202 -14.68 17.77 -15.95
C GLU A 202 -14.16 17.46 -17.35
N VAL A 203 -12.92 16.97 -17.47
CA VAL A 203 -12.27 16.73 -18.75
C VAL A 203 -12.12 15.25 -19.11
N MET A 204 -12.55 14.33 -18.24
CA MET A 204 -12.50 12.89 -18.49
C MET A 204 -13.41 12.46 -19.63
N LYS A 205 -13.05 11.36 -20.29
CA LYS A 205 -13.90 10.74 -21.32
C LYS A 205 -15.17 10.13 -20.72
N ASP A 206 -16.20 9.99 -21.55
CA ASP A 206 -17.34 9.11 -21.22
C ASP A 206 -16.86 7.69 -20.98
N GLY A 207 -17.32 7.08 -19.88
CA GLY A 207 -16.98 5.73 -19.48
C GLY A 207 -15.61 5.59 -18.80
N CYS A 208 -14.89 6.68 -18.49
CA CYS A 208 -13.64 6.62 -17.75
C CYS A 208 -13.85 5.92 -16.41
N VAL A 209 -12.90 5.03 -16.08
CA VAL A 209 -12.91 4.22 -14.85
C VAL A 209 -11.91 4.77 -13.86
N LEU A 210 -12.36 5.07 -12.66
CA LEU A 210 -11.59 5.53 -11.52
C LEU A 210 -11.38 4.39 -10.53
N ALA A 211 -10.15 4.13 -10.13
CA ALA A 211 -9.82 3.14 -9.11
C ALA A 211 -8.77 3.71 -8.15
N ASN A 212 -8.92 3.40 -6.87
CA ASN A 212 -7.94 3.76 -5.86
C ASN A 212 -7.13 2.52 -5.44
N SER A 213 -5.82 2.65 -5.42
CA SER A 213 -4.86 1.69 -4.87
C SER A 213 -4.05 2.27 -3.71
N GLY A 214 -4.40 3.46 -3.24
CA GLY A 214 -3.89 4.04 -2.00
C GLY A 214 -4.65 3.53 -0.79
N HIS A 215 -4.06 3.65 0.39
CA HIS A 215 -4.56 3.03 1.62
C HIS A 215 -5.96 3.52 2.02
N PHE A 216 -6.20 4.84 1.97
CA PHE A 216 -7.48 5.44 2.32
C PHE A 216 -8.27 5.87 1.07
N ASN A 217 -9.59 5.90 1.19
CA ASN A 217 -10.51 6.33 0.13
C ASN A 217 -10.59 7.87 -0.03
N VAL A 218 -9.47 8.56 0.12
CA VAL A 218 -9.39 10.02 0.08
C VAL A 218 -8.68 10.57 -1.16
N GLU A 219 -8.02 9.71 -1.95
CA GLU A 219 -7.26 10.15 -3.13
C GLU A 219 -8.18 10.67 -4.24
N ILE A 220 -9.37 10.10 -4.38
CA ILE A 220 -10.40 10.56 -5.31
C ILE A 220 -11.39 11.41 -4.51
N ASN A 221 -11.66 12.64 -4.95
CA ASN A 221 -12.63 13.52 -4.31
C ASN A 221 -14.06 13.05 -4.65
N ILE A 222 -14.54 12.04 -3.90
CA ILE A 222 -15.88 11.45 -4.08
C ILE A 222 -16.98 12.49 -3.86
N PRO A 223 -16.96 13.35 -2.82
CA PRO A 223 -17.94 14.42 -2.66
C PRO A 223 -18.04 15.34 -3.89
N ALA A 224 -16.92 15.66 -4.53
CA ALA A 224 -16.93 16.45 -5.75
C ALA A 224 -17.58 15.68 -6.92
N LEU A 225 -17.28 14.38 -7.07
CA LEU A 225 -17.89 13.53 -8.08
C LEU A 225 -19.42 13.42 -7.87
N GLU A 226 -19.87 13.25 -6.63
CA GLU A 226 -21.29 13.21 -6.25
C GLU A 226 -21.99 14.53 -6.56
N ALA A 227 -21.34 15.67 -6.27
CA ALA A 227 -21.88 17.00 -6.56
C ALA A 227 -22.03 17.28 -8.07
N MET A 228 -21.19 16.68 -8.91
CA MET A 228 -21.22 16.82 -10.37
C MET A 228 -22.27 15.88 -11.02
N ALA A 229 -22.64 14.81 -10.35
CA ALA A 229 -23.54 13.80 -10.88
C ALA A 229 -25.02 14.20 -10.78
N GLN A 230 -25.80 13.91 -11.83
CA GLN A 230 -27.26 14.01 -11.81
C GLN A 230 -27.93 12.69 -11.41
N ASP A 231 -27.25 11.57 -11.61
CA ASP A 231 -27.74 10.23 -11.27
C ASP A 231 -26.59 9.30 -10.93
N LYS A 232 -26.86 8.28 -10.10
CA LYS A 232 -25.90 7.26 -9.70
C LYS A 232 -26.52 5.88 -9.90
N LYS A 233 -25.82 4.99 -10.59
CA LYS A 233 -26.21 3.61 -10.83
C LYS A 233 -25.18 2.63 -10.32
N HIS A 234 -25.61 1.40 -10.08
CA HIS A 234 -24.75 0.28 -9.66
C HIS A 234 -24.82 -0.85 -10.70
N PRO A 235 -24.20 -0.69 -11.88
CA PRO A 235 -24.34 -1.64 -12.98
C PRO A 235 -23.74 -3.02 -12.69
N ARG A 236 -22.78 -3.09 -11.75
CA ARG A 236 -22.12 -4.32 -11.32
C ARG A 236 -21.68 -4.21 -9.86
N LEU A 237 -21.40 -5.35 -9.25
CA LEU A 237 -20.75 -5.39 -7.94
C LEU A 237 -19.44 -4.58 -7.97
N SER A 238 -19.23 -3.74 -6.97
CA SER A 238 -18.05 -2.86 -6.83
C SER A 238 -17.86 -1.84 -7.96
N VAL A 239 -18.92 -1.47 -8.69
CA VAL A 239 -18.90 -0.41 -9.71
C VAL A 239 -20.06 0.56 -9.48
N ASP A 240 -19.72 1.79 -9.15
CA ASP A 240 -20.61 2.93 -9.12
C ASP A 240 -20.47 3.72 -10.42
N GLU A 241 -21.55 3.93 -11.16
CA GLU A 241 -21.59 4.74 -12.37
C GLU A 241 -22.30 6.06 -12.09
N TYR A 242 -21.55 7.16 -12.18
CA TYR A 242 -22.03 8.52 -11.99
C TYR A 242 -22.33 9.15 -13.34
N ILE A 243 -23.56 9.60 -13.56
CA ILE A 243 -24.00 10.25 -14.79
C ILE A 243 -23.92 11.77 -14.59
N LEU A 244 -23.05 12.44 -15.33
CA LEU A 244 -22.84 13.88 -15.25
C LEU A 244 -23.93 14.66 -16.02
N ALA A 245 -23.98 15.98 -15.78
CA ALA A 245 -24.95 16.89 -16.41
C ALA A 245 -24.88 16.90 -17.94
N ASP A 246 -23.72 16.65 -18.53
CA ASP A 246 -23.51 16.57 -19.98
C ASP A 246 -23.73 15.17 -20.56
N GLY A 247 -24.19 14.22 -19.76
CA GLY A 247 -24.51 12.85 -20.15
C GLY A 247 -23.30 11.89 -20.11
N ARG A 248 -22.08 12.38 -19.84
CA ARG A 248 -20.91 11.51 -19.63
C ARG A 248 -21.09 10.67 -18.36
N ARG A 249 -20.50 9.48 -18.39
CA ARG A 249 -20.51 8.54 -17.28
C ARG A 249 -19.09 8.37 -16.75
N LEU A 250 -18.91 8.55 -15.46
CA LEU A 250 -17.68 8.20 -14.77
C LEU A 250 -17.94 7.00 -13.86
N ARG A 251 -17.05 6.01 -13.87
CA ARG A 251 -17.19 4.79 -13.08
C ARG A 251 -16.19 4.78 -11.96
N LEU A 252 -16.67 4.73 -10.72
CA LEU A 252 -15.84 4.59 -9.54
C LEU A 252 -15.85 3.13 -9.09
N LEU A 253 -14.67 2.54 -8.91
CA LEU A 253 -14.56 1.17 -8.43
C LEU A 253 -14.47 1.14 -6.89
N ALA A 254 -15.14 0.15 -6.29
CA ALA A 254 -15.07 -0.18 -4.88
C ALA A 254 -15.33 1.01 -3.94
N GLU A 255 -16.22 1.97 -4.37
CA GLU A 255 -16.53 3.17 -3.59
C GLU A 255 -15.28 4.02 -3.25
N GLY A 256 -14.25 3.96 -4.08
CA GLY A 256 -12.97 4.64 -3.85
C GLY A 256 -12.05 3.98 -2.83
N ARG A 257 -12.45 2.84 -2.24
CA ARG A 257 -11.60 2.04 -1.35
C ARG A 257 -10.52 1.32 -2.14
N LEU A 258 -9.56 0.72 -1.45
CA LEU A 258 -8.52 -0.14 -2.04
C LEU A 258 -9.14 -1.19 -2.97
N VAL A 259 -8.98 -0.98 -4.28
CA VAL A 259 -9.62 -1.83 -5.31
C VAL A 259 -9.15 -3.28 -5.25
N ASN A 260 -7.91 -3.51 -4.86
CA ASN A 260 -7.30 -4.84 -4.75
C ASN A 260 -7.89 -5.69 -3.61
N LEU A 261 -8.39 -5.07 -2.54
CA LEU A 261 -9.04 -5.75 -1.41
C LEU A 261 -10.56 -5.77 -1.56
N ALA A 262 -11.15 -4.67 -2.04
CA ALA A 262 -12.60 -4.55 -2.12
C ALA A 262 -13.19 -5.30 -3.33
N ALA A 263 -12.47 -5.40 -4.45
CA ALA A 263 -12.91 -6.05 -5.68
C ALA A 263 -12.14 -7.34 -6.04
N ALA A 264 -11.08 -7.69 -5.27
CA ALA A 264 -10.29 -8.92 -5.45
C ALA A 264 -9.88 -9.49 -4.09
N GLU A 265 -8.95 -10.46 -4.07
CA GLU A 265 -8.46 -11.12 -2.85
C GLU A 265 -7.24 -10.47 -2.22
N GLY A 266 -6.75 -9.35 -2.74
CA GLY A 266 -5.54 -8.69 -2.27
C GLY A 266 -4.26 -9.33 -2.83
N HIS A 267 -3.16 -9.17 -2.09
CA HIS A 267 -1.84 -9.65 -2.53
C HIS A 267 -1.71 -11.17 -2.42
N PRO A 268 -1.01 -11.83 -3.36
CA PRO A 268 -0.72 -13.25 -3.27
C PRO A 268 0.11 -13.59 -2.03
N SER A 269 -0.17 -14.74 -1.40
CA SER A 269 0.58 -15.22 -0.23
C SER A 269 2.09 -15.36 -0.50
N ALA A 270 2.46 -15.65 -1.75
CA ALA A 270 3.87 -15.77 -2.17
C ALA A 270 4.68 -14.45 -2.06
N VAL A 271 4.03 -13.31 -1.96
CA VAL A 271 4.68 -12.01 -1.71
C VAL A 271 4.46 -11.57 -0.26
N MET A 272 3.31 -11.86 0.33
CA MET A 272 2.98 -11.50 1.70
C MET A 272 3.83 -12.25 2.74
N ASP A 273 4.35 -13.42 2.41
CA ASP A 273 5.22 -14.19 3.32
C ASP A 273 6.48 -13.40 3.75
N MET A 274 7.03 -12.55 2.87
CA MET A 274 8.17 -11.71 3.21
C MET A 274 7.77 -10.53 4.12
N SER A 275 6.61 -9.91 3.88
CA SER A 275 6.06 -8.88 4.75
C SER A 275 5.83 -9.44 6.16
N PHE A 276 5.18 -10.59 6.26
CA PHE A 276 4.90 -11.23 7.55
C PHE A 276 6.15 -11.77 8.24
N ALA A 277 7.15 -12.24 7.49
CA ALA A 277 8.45 -12.60 8.07
C ALA A 277 9.14 -11.38 8.72
N ASN A 278 9.13 -10.22 8.04
CA ASN A 278 9.62 -8.97 8.63
C ASN A 278 8.85 -8.61 9.90
N GLN A 279 7.51 -8.69 9.88
CA GLN A 279 6.66 -8.40 11.04
C GLN A 279 7.03 -9.27 12.24
N VAL A 280 7.12 -10.58 12.05
CA VAL A 280 7.45 -11.53 13.12
C VAL A 280 8.86 -11.30 13.66
N LEU A 281 9.87 -11.15 12.79
CA LEU A 281 11.24 -10.93 13.21
C LEU A 281 11.43 -9.59 13.91
N CYS A 282 10.72 -8.54 13.47
CA CYS A 282 10.71 -7.24 14.16
C CYS A 282 10.00 -7.32 15.51
N ALA A 283 8.92 -8.07 15.65
CA ALA A 283 8.26 -8.29 16.94
C ALA A 283 9.18 -9.04 17.92
N VAL A 284 9.90 -10.07 17.45
CA VAL A 284 10.93 -10.77 18.25
C VAL A 284 12.05 -9.83 18.65
N TYR A 285 12.49 -8.96 17.74
CA TYR A 285 13.50 -7.96 18.02
C TYR A 285 13.06 -6.97 19.10
N LEU A 286 11.84 -6.45 19.03
CA LEU A 286 11.24 -5.57 20.06
C LEU A 286 11.15 -6.29 21.41
N ALA A 287 10.70 -7.54 21.44
CA ALA A 287 10.58 -8.32 22.67
C ALA A 287 11.93 -8.63 23.33
N ALA A 288 13.00 -8.76 22.54
CA ALA A 288 14.34 -9.07 23.03
C ALA A 288 15.13 -7.83 23.48
N ARG A 289 14.74 -6.64 23.04
CA ARG A 289 15.47 -5.38 23.33
C ARG A 289 14.72 -4.53 24.33
N GLN A 290 15.35 -4.29 25.48
CA GLN A 290 14.91 -3.29 26.44
C GLN A 290 15.39 -1.91 25.97
N GLN A 291 14.43 -0.96 25.80
CA GLN A 291 14.65 0.48 25.58
C GLN A 291 15.20 0.89 24.20
N LEU A 292 14.33 0.84 23.20
CA LEU A 292 14.47 1.67 22.01
C LEU A 292 13.89 3.08 22.30
N GLU A 293 14.42 4.10 21.61
CA GLU A 293 13.88 5.46 21.66
C GLU A 293 12.45 5.50 21.10
N ASN A 294 11.60 6.38 21.65
CA ASN A 294 10.23 6.58 21.20
C ASN A 294 10.20 7.34 19.85
N ARG A 295 10.57 6.67 18.80
CA ARG A 295 10.56 7.16 17.42
C ARG A 295 10.28 6.03 16.45
N VAL A 296 10.15 6.39 15.17
CA VAL A 296 10.07 5.39 14.09
C VAL A 296 11.49 4.93 13.74
N HIS A 297 11.70 3.62 13.77
CA HIS A 297 12.96 2.95 13.45
C HIS A 297 12.85 2.22 12.12
N ASP A 298 13.94 2.17 11.39
CA ASP A 298 14.04 1.29 10.22
C ASP A 298 14.20 -0.17 10.68
N VAL A 299 13.80 -1.10 9.80
CA VAL A 299 14.06 -2.53 10.04
C VAL A 299 15.58 -2.78 10.08
N PRO A 300 16.10 -3.48 11.11
CA PRO A 300 17.50 -3.84 11.14
C PRO A 300 17.94 -4.57 9.87
N THR A 301 19.08 -4.15 9.31
CA THR A 301 19.56 -4.69 8.02
C THR A 301 19.74 -6.21 8.04
N GLU A 302 20.11 -6.76 9.19
CA GLU A 302 20.27 -8.21 9.41
C GLU A 302 18.93 -8.94 9.29
N ILE A 303 17.82 -8.36 9.76
CA ILE A 303 16.47 -8.91 9.63
C ILE A 303 16.06 -8.92 8.16
N ASP A 304 16.20 -7.79 7.48
CA ASP A 304 15.83 -7.66 6.06
C ASP A 304 16.61 -8.65 5.17
N ARG A 305 17.93 -8.81 5.43
CA ARG A 305 18.76 -9.81 4.74
C ARG A 305 18.36 -11.23 5.07
N GLU A 306 18.00 -11.52 6.31
CA GLU A 306 17.55 -12.86 6.71
C GLU A 306 16.24 -13.23 6.03
N VAL A 307 15.28 -12.31 5.91
CA VAL A 307 14.03 -12.52 5.15
C VAL A 307 14.35 -12.86 3.69
N ALA A 308 15.26 -12.12 3.05
CA ALA A 308 15.67 -12.42 1.67
C ALA A 308 16.33 -13.81 1.55
N ARG A 309 17.20 -14.16 2.50
CA ARG A 309 17.87 -15.47 2.55
C ARG A 309 16.85 -16.62 2.70
N LEU A 310 15.90 -16.47 3.62
CA LEU A 310 14.83 -17.44 3.86
C LEU A 310 13.95 -17.63 2.62
N LYS A 311 13.59 -16.52 1.95
CA LYS A 311 12.82 -16.56 0.72
C LYS A 311 13.55 -17.29 -0.40
N LEU A 312 14.82 -16.99 -0.64
CA LEU A 312 15.64 -17.69 -1.64
C LEU A 312 15.75 -19.19 -1.34
N ALA A 313 15.96 -19.54 -0.07
CA ALA A 313 16.01 -20.94 0.36
C ALA A 313 14.68 -21.67 0.11
N ALA A 314 13.54 -21.03 0.41
CA ALA A 314 12.21 -21.58 0.16
C ALA A 314 11.93 -21.79 -1.33
N LEU A 315 12.50 -20.95 -2.21
CA LEU A 315 12.42 -21.07 -3.66
C LEU A 315 13.45 -22.07 -4.26
N GLY A 316 14.33 -22.64 -3.43
CA GLY A 316 15.43 -23.52 -3.88
C GLY A 316 16.50 -22.80 -4.68
N ILE A 317 16.60 -21.47 -4.57
CA ILE A 317 17.56 -20.63 -5.30
C ILE A 317 18.86 -20.55 -4.51
N ARG A 318 19.98 -20.82 -5.19
CA ARG A 318 21.33 -20.62 -4.68
C ARG A 318 21.97 -19.43 -5.37
N ILE A 319 22.72 -18.62 -4.64
CA ILE A 319 23.47 -17.48 -5.13
C ILE A 319 24.96 -17.68 -4.84
N ASP A 320 25.80 -16.90 -5.52
CA ASP A 320 27.23 -16.91 -5.29
C ASP A 320 27.61 -16.34 -3.93
N ALA A 321 28.77 -16.75 -3.43
CA ALA A 321 29.39 -16.21 -2.23
C ALA A 321 30.70 -15.50 -2.60
N LEU A 322 30.96 -14.36 -1.96
CA LEU A 322 32.25 -13.67 -2.15
C LEU A 322 33.41 -14.56 -1.69
N THR A 323 34.47 -14.62 -2.48
CA THR A 323 35.76 -15.18 -2.06
C THR A 323 36.39 -14.30 -0.99
N GLU A 324 37.41 -14.82 -0.30
CA GLU A 324 38.15 -14.05 0.70
C GLU A 324 38.84 -12.81 0.10
N ALA A 325 39.42 -12.96 -1.09
CA ALA A 325 40.02 -11.84 -1.84
C ALA A 325 39.00 -10.76 -2.19
N GLN A 326 37.80 -11.14 -2.64
CA GLN A 326 36.72 -10.20 -2.94
C GLN A 326 36.22 -9.47 -1.68
N ARG A 327 36.09 -10.18 -0.56
CA ARG A 327 35.73 -9.55 0.73
C ARG A 327 36.80 -8.57 1.17
N HIS A 328 38.10 -8.94 1.06
CA HIS A 328 39.22 -8.05 1.40
C HIS A 328 39.20 -6.79 0.53
N TYR A 329 39.07 -6.93 -0.77
CA TYR A 329 38.97 -5.79 -1.72
C TYR A 329 37.85 -4.81 -1.38
N LEU A 330 36.64 -5.31 -1.07
CA LEU A 330 35.48 -4.48 -0.76
C LEU A 330 35.59 -3.75 0.61
N THR A 331 36.51 -4.16 1.48
CA THR A 331 36.73 -3.55 2.78
C THR A 331 38.08 -2.81 2.88
N SER A 332 38.92 -2.86 1.85
CA SER A 332 40.19 -2.19 1.75
C SER A 332 40.09 -0.93 0.90
N TRP A 333 40.81 0.13 1.31
CA TRP A 333 40.97 1.33 0.50
C TRP A 333 42.30 1.35 -0.26
N GLN A 334 43.16 0.36 -0.04
CA GLN A 334 44.53 0.30 -0.54
C GLN A 334 44.65 -0.28 -1.95
N GLU A 335 43.62 -1.00 -2.41
CA GLU A 335 43.58 -1.60 -3.72
C GLU A 335 42.76 -0.72 -4.67
N GLY A 336 43.40 -0.28 -5.75
CA GLY A 336 42.81 0.57 -6.79
C GLY A 336 43.39 0.26 -8.16
N THR A 337 43.32 1.21 -9.09
CA THR A 337 43.95 1.08 -10.42
C THR A 337 45.45 1.04 -10.27
N VAL A 338 46.08 -0.03 -10.72
CA VAL A 338 47.52 -0.24 -10.73
C VAL A 338 48.11 0.24 -12.03
#